data_2aaebcf376083a93801f4864c40ac3e5
#
_entry.id   2aaebcf376083a93801f4864c40ac3e5
#
_cell.length_a   1.000
_cell.length_b   1.000
_cell.length_c   1.000
_cell.angle_alpha   90.00
_cell.angle_beta   90.00
_cell.angle_gamma   90.00
#
_symmetry.space_group_name_H-M   'P 1'
#
loop_
_entity.id
_entity.type
_entity.pdbx_description
1 polymer ?
#
loop_
_entity_poly.entity_id
_entity_poly.type
_entity_poly.pdbx_seq_one_letter_code
_entity_poly.pdbx_strand_id
1 'polypeptide(L)'
;MRHFALECEKMGFSVYYHSTSDDYASSIIDLLQKHTHWNLSYMQPSEWDSREAIKTVKENYPSIQEYPNNFFLAPLKPYVPRISKGWRMEFFYREMRRMTGYLMHGENPIGGEWNYDKENRKKLPLEINLPPVYKKDIDNITHEVMDMVEAIYPNNFGVIETFAFLLG
;
A
#
# COMPACT_ATOMS: atom_id res chain seq x y z
N MET A 1 -0.20 9.50 -5.44
CA MET A 1 -1.10 9.21 -6.58
C MET A 1 -0.84 10.08 -7.81
N ARG A 2 -0.74 11.43 -7.70
CA ARG A 2 -0.44 12.29 -8.87
C ARG A 2 0.91 11.96 -9.53
N HIS A 3 1.98 11.76 -8.75
CA HIS A 3 3.27 11.33 -9.28
C HIS A 3 3.20 9.99 -10.02
N PHE A 4 2.50 9.02 -9.45
CA PHE A 4 2.31 7.71 -10.07
C PHE A 4 1.56 7.81 -11.40
N ALA A 5 0.53 8.66 -11.47
CA ALA A 5 -0.18 8.93 -12.71
C ALA A 5 0.76 9.44 -13.82
N LEU A 6 1.62 10.43 -13.49
CA LEU A 6 2.62 10.94 -14.43
C LEU A 6 3.69 9.92 -14.84
N GLU A 7 4.06 9.02 -13.91
CA GLU A 7 4.99 7.93 -14.24
C GLU A 7 4.37 6.93 -15.20
N CYS A 8 3.11 6.57 -15.00
CA CYS A 8 2.37 5.73 -15.94
C CYS A 8 2.29 6.36 -17.33
N GLU A 9 2.03 7.68 -17.43
CA GLU A 9 2.06 8.41 -18.72
C GLU A 9 3.42 8.32 -19.38
N LYS A 10 4.51 8.53 -18.62
CA LYS A 10 5.89 8.41 -19.14
C LYS A 10 6.20 7.00 -19.65
N MET A 11 5.58 5.98 -19.07
CA MET A 11 5.68 4.59 -19.51
C MET A 11 4.80 4.27 -20.74
N GLY A 12 4.03 5.25 -21.24
CA GLY A 12 3.18 5.10 -22.42
C GLY A 12 1.75 4.65 -22.16
N PHE A 13 1.33 4.62 -20.89
CA PHE A 13 -0.07 4.38 -20.57
C PHE A 13 -0.93 5.64 -20.77
N SER A 14 -2.14 5.46 -21.29
CA SER A 14 -3.14 6.53 -21.27
C SER A 14 -3.74 6.61 -19.87
N VAL A 15 -3.53 7.73 -19.18
CA VAL A 15 -3.98 7.91 -17.81
C VAL A 15 -5.18 8.85 -17.77
N TYR A 16 -6.25 8.41 -17.12
CA TYR A 16 -7.38 9.23 -16.77
C TYR A 16 -7.38 9.48 -15.26
N TYR A 17 -6.90 10.65 -14.84
CA TYR A 17 -6.85 11.03 -13.43
C TYR A 17 -8.14 11.73 -13.03
N HIS A 18 -8.92 11.09 -12.16
CA HIS A 18 -10.17 11.63 -11.64
C HIS A 18 -10.00 12.10 -10.20
N SER A 19 -10.32 13.37 -9.96
CA SER A 19 -10.35 13.95 -8.61
C SER A 19 -11.80 14.16 -8.20
N THR A 20 -12.18 13.63 -7.06
CA THR A 20 -13.55 13.68 -6.54
C THR A 20 -13.55 13.80 -5.03
N SER A 21 -14.63 14.36 -4.47
CA SER A 21 -14.97 14.33 -3.05
C SER A 21 -15.94 13.19 -2.71
N ASP A 22 -16.46 12.48 -3.73
CA ASP A 22 -17.39 11.39 -3.56
C ASP A 22 -16.66 10.09 -3.14
N ASP A 23 -17.40 9.10 -2.66
CA ASP A 23 -16.85 7.79 -2.37
C ASP A 23 -16.38 7.05 -3.64
N TYR A 24 -15.52 6.05 -3.45
CA TYR A 24 -14.93 5.30 -4.57
C TYR A 24 -15.98 4.57 -5.41
N ALA A 25 -17.01 3.99 -4.80
CA ALA A 25 -18.01 3.22 -5.53
C ALA A 25 -18.82 4.12 -6.46
N SER A 26 -19.35 5.22 -5.93
CA SER A 26 -20.13 6.22 -6.69
C SER A 26 -19.30 6.80 -7.83
N SER A 27 -18.05 7.20 -7.53
CA SER A 27 -17.15 7.77 -8.55
C SER A 27 -16.84 6.80 -9.68
N ILE A 28 -16.61 5.52 -9.39
CA ILE A 28 -16.35 4.49 -10.43
C ILE A 28 -17.62 4.24 -11.25
N ILE A 29 -18.79 4.14 -10.61
CA ILE A 29 -20.07 3.93 -11.28
C ILE A 29 -20.36 5.08 -12.24
N ASP A 30 -20.20 6.31 -11.80
CA ASP A 30 -20.39 7.51 -12.64
C ASP A 30 -19.44 7.54 -13.84
N LEU A 31 -18.19 7.14 -13.66
CA LEU A 31 -17.23 7.03 -14.75
C LEU A 31 -17.64 5.95 -15.76
N LEU A 32 -18.07 4.79 -15.30
CA LEU A 32 -18.53 3.71 -16.19
C LEU A 32 -19.82 4.07 -16.95
N GLN A 33 -20.70 4.86 -16.33
CA GLN A 33 -21.89 5.40 -17.03
C GLN A 33 -21.52 6.41 -18.13
N LYS A 34 -20.51 7.26 -17.88
CA LYS A 34 -20.02 8.24 -18.87
C LYS A 34 -19.21 7.59 -19.99
N HIS A 35 -18.54 6.50 -19.71
CA HIS A 35 -17.62 5.81 -20.62
C HIS A 35 -18.08 4.37 -20.88
N THR A 36 -19.25 4.20 -21.47
CA THR A 36 -19.91 2.90 -21.67
C THR A 36 -19.13 1.88 -22.49
N HIS A 37 -18.09 2.34 -23.20
CA HIS A 37 -17.19 1.48 -23.97
C HIS A 37 -15.97 0.98 -23.17
N TRP A 38 -15.79 1.41 -21.92
CA TRP A 38 -14.70 0.94 -21.09
C TRP A 38 -14.97 -0.45 -20.51
N ASN A 39 -13.94 -1.26 -20.52
CA ASN A 39 -13.89 -2.52 -19.78
C ASN A 39 -13.04 -2.33 -18.55
N LEU A 40 -13.66 -2.38 -17.39
CA LEU A 40 -12.94 -2.20 -16.13
C LEU A 40 -12.30 -3.51 -15.68
N SER A 41 -11.02 -3.41 -15.32
CA SER A 41 -10.32 -4.44 -14.57
C SER A 41 -9.57 -3.81 -13.39
N TYR A 42 -9.39 -4.58 -12.33
CA TYR A 42 -8.74 -4.10 -11.13
C TYR A 42 -8.00 -5.22 -10.40
N MET A 43 -6.98 -4.87 -9.63
CA MET A 43 -6.35 -5.78 -8.69
C MET A 43 -7.13 -5.78 -7.37
N GLN A 44 -7.38 -6.96 -6.81
CA GLN A 44 -8.10 -7.11 -5.54
C GLN A 44 -7.53 -6.19 -4.45
N PRO A 45 -8.32 -5.28 -3.86
CA PRO A 45 -7.85 -4.38 -2.82
C PRO A 45 -7.42 -5.12 -1.55
N SER A 46 -6.46 -4.57 -0.82
CA SER A 46 -6.02 -5.11 0.47
C SER A 46 -6.91 -4.65 1.62
N GLU A 47 -7.43 -3.44 1.53
CA GLU A 47 -8.21 -2.78 2.57
C GLU A 47 -9.68 -3.18 2.53
N TRP A 48 -10.30 -3.23 3.69
CA TRP A 48 -11.70 -3.62 3.83
C TRP A 48 -12.64 -2.66 3.11
N ASP A 49 -12.51 -1.36 3.36
CA ASP A 49 -13.41 -0.34 2.78
C ASP A 49 -13.34 -0.33 1.25
N SER A 50 -12.14 -0.47 0.71
CA SER A 50 -11.96 -0.57 -0.75
C SER A 50 -12.59 -1.84 -1.33
N ARG A 51 -12.59 -2.95 -0.59
CA ARG A 51 -13.28 -4.20 -1.00
C ARG A 51 -14.79 -4.04 -1.03
N GLU A 52 -15.36 -3.40 -0.01
CA GLU A 52 -16.80 -3.14 0.04
C GLU A 52 -17.22 -2.16 -1.07
N ALA A 53 -16.43 -1.12 -1.33
CA ALA A 53 -16.69 -0.21 -2.45
C ALA A 53 -16.70 -0.96 -3.80
N ILE A 54 -15.70 -1.80 -4.07
CA ILE A 54 -15.64 -2.59 -5.30
C ILE A 54 -16.78 -3.62 -5.37
N LYS A 55 -17.22 -4.18 -4.26
CA LYS A 55 -18.39 -5.07 -4.22
C LYS A 55 -19.65 -4.34 -4.71
N THR A 56 -19.88 -3.12 -4.25
CA THR A 56 -20.99 -2.27 -4.74
C THR A 56 -20.88 -2.01 -6.24
N VAL A 57 -19.67 -1.75 -6.75
CA VAL A 57 -19.45 -1.59 -8.19
C VAL A 57 -19.78 -2.88 -8.93
N LYS A 58 -19.37 -4.06 -8.43
CA LYS A 58 -19.66 -5.37 -9.05
C LYS A 58 -21.16 -5.72 -9.11
N GLU A 59 -21.93 -5.28 -8.12
CA GLU A 59 -23.38 -5.44 -8.12
C GLU A 59 -24.04 -4.70 -9.29
N ASN A 60 -23.50 -3.54 -9.69
CA ASN A 60 -23.98 -2.75 -10.82
C ASN A 60 -23.33 -3.17 -12.16
N TYR A 61 -22.10 -3.65 -12.12
CA TYR A 61 -21.31 -4.06 -13.31
C TYR A 61 -20.67 -5.44 -13.09
N PRO A 62 -21.43 -6.54 -13.19
CA PRO A 62 -20.93 -7.90 -12.91
C PRO A 62 -19.79 -8.36 -13.81
N SER A 63 -19.61 -7.73 -14.97
CA SER A 63 -18.59 -8.08 -15.98
C SER A 63 -17.19 -7.54 -15.67
N ILE A 64 -17.01 -6.74 -14.61
CA ILE A 64 -15.67 -6.22 -14.28
C ILE A 64 -14.72 -7.35 -13.88
N GLN A 65 -13.48 -7.27 -14.42
CA GLN A 65 -12.47 -8.31 -14.22
C GLN A 65 -11.65 -8.05 -12.95
N GLU A 66 -11.63 -9.03 -12.05
CA GLU A 66 -10.77 -9.01 -10.86
C GLU A 66 -9.50 -9.82 -11.09
N TYR A 67 -8.35 -9.21 -10.76
CA TYR A 67 -7.06 -9.89 -10.70
C TYR A 67 -6.64 -10.12 -9.24
N PRO A 68 -5.93 -11.22 -8.96
CA PRO A 68 -5.42 -11.50 -7.62
C PRO A 68 -4.51 -10.36 -7.13
N ASN A 69 -4.57 -10.07 -5.83
CA ASN A 69 -3.62 -9.14 -5.22
C ASN A 69 -2.23 -9.78 -5.17
N ASN A 70 -1.29 -9.22 -5.92
CA ASN A 70 0.12 -9.61 -5.93
C ASN A 70 1.05 -8.63 -5.20
N PHE A 71 0.47 -7.70 -4.44
CA PHE A 71 1.22 -6.74 -3.63
C PHE A 71 1.88 -7.39 -2.42
N PHE A 72 1.36 -8.54 -1.98
CA PHE A 72 1.90 -9.35 -0.89
C PHE A 72 2.47 -10.66 -1.42
N LEU A 73 3.58 -11.10 -0.84
CA LEU A 73 4.24 -12.36 -1.19
C LEU A 73 3.39 -13.59 -0.90
N ALA A 74 2.44 -13.48 0.02
CA ALA A 74 1.59 -14.59 0.43
C ALA A 74 0.11 -14.21 0.29
N PRO A 75 -0.70 -15.05 -0.40
CA PRO A 75 -2.15 -14.89 -0.37
C PRO A 75 -2.66 -15.25 1.03
N LEU A 76 -3.45 -14.36 1.64
CA LEU A 76 -3.97 -14.57 2.99
C LEU A 76 -4.94 -15.76 3.09
N LYS A 77 -5.78 -15.95 2.07
CA LYS A 77 -6.90 -16.90 2.07
C LYS A 77 -6.53 -18.33 2.53
N PRO A 78 -5.42 -18.96 2.09
CA PRO A 78 -5.06 -20.30 2.55
C PRO A 78 -4.67 -20.39 4.02
N TYR A 79 -4.30 -19.26 4.64
CA TYR A 79 -3.78 -19.21 6.02
C TYR A 79 -4.86 -18.85 7.06
N VAL A 80 -5.98 -18.25 6.64
CA VAL A 80 -7.08 -17.86 7.55
C VAL A 80 -7.52 -18.97 8.51
N PRO A 81 -7.75 -20.23 8.08
CA PRO A 81 -8.17 -21.29 8.98
C PRO A 81 -7.11 -21.69 10.03
N ARG A 82 -5.83 -21.45 9.74
CA ARG A 82 -4.73 -21.72 10.68
C ARG A 82 -4.58 -20.58 11.67
N ILE A 83 -4.74 -19.34 11.22
CA ILE A 83 -4.68 -18.12 12.05
C ILE A 83 -5.83 -18.14 13.07
N SER A 84 -7.05 -18.47 12.66
CA SER A 84 -8.21 -18.53 13.54
C SER A 84 -8.10 -19.62 14.62
N LYS A 85 -7.24 -20.61 14.42
CA LYS A 85 -6.88 -21.64 15.41
C LYS A 85 -5.71 -21.25 16.31
N GLY A 86 -5.28 -19.98 16.31
CA GLY A 86 -4.21 -19.47 17.15
C GLY A 86 -2.80 -19.77 16.61
N TRP A 87 -2.66 -19.94 15.29
CA TRP A 87 -1.35 -20.10 14.67
C TRP A 87 -0.49 -18.84 14.85
N ARG A 88 0.68 -18.98 15.46
CA ARG A 88 1.55 -17.85 15.80
C ARG A 88 2.20 -17.25 14.55
N MET A 89 2.39 -15.94 14.56
CA MET A 89 3.06 -15.19 13.48
C MET A 89 4.46 -15.73 13.18
N GLU A 90 5.19 -16.20 14.19
CA GLU A 90 6.52 -16.77 13.99
C GLU A 90 6.50 -18.00 13.08
N PHE A 91 5.51 -18.87 13.20
CA PHE A 91 5.38 -20.04 12.31
C PHE A 91 5.04 -19.63 10.87
N PHE A 92 4.17 -18.64 10.72
CA PHE A 92 3.88 -18.06 9.41
C PHE A 92 5.15 -17.48 8.78
N TYR A 93 5.89 -16.67 9.52
CA TYR A 93 7.15 -16.06 9.08
C TYR A 93 8.17 -17.11 8.61
N ARG A 94 8.38 -18.17 9.38
CA ARG A 94 9.31 -19.27 9.01
C ARG A 94 8.84 -20.01 7.75
N GLU A 95 7.52 -20.23 7.61
CA GLU A 95 6.96 -20.87 6.43
C GLU A 95 7.14 -19.98 5.19
N MET A 96 6.89 -18.69 5.31
CA MET A 96 7.11 -17.74 4.20
C MET A 96 8.58 -17.67 3.78
N ARG A 97 9.51 -17.66 4.71
CA ARG A 97 10.93 -17.67 4.40
C ARG A 97 11.34 -18.94 3.63
N ARG A 98 10.85 -20.10 4.04
CA ARG A 98 11.13 -21.36 3.31
C ARG A 98 10.51 -21.33 1.91
N MET A 99 9.28 -20.86 1.80
CA MET A 99 8.55 -20.80 0.53
C MET A 99 9.20 -19.84 -0.47
N THR A 100 9.63 -18.67 0.00
CA THR A 100 10.19 -17.62 -0.87
C THR A 100 11.70 -17.75 -1.06
N GLY A 101 12.39 -18.47 -0.18
CA GLY A 101 13.85 -18.54 -0.14
C GLY A 101 14.52 -17.27 0.42
N TYR A 102 13.76 -16.24 0.78
CA TYR A 102 14.34 -15.00 1.29
C TYR A 102 15.02 -15.19 2.63
N LEU A 103 16.27 -14.70 2.74
CA LEU A 103 17.13 -14.84 3.90
C LEU A 103 17.37 -16.31 4.31
N MET A 104 17.33 -17.23 3.35
CA MET A 104 17.60 -18.65 3.54
C MET A 104 18.86 -19.10 2.78
N HIS A 105 19.56 -20.06 3.36
CA HIS A 105 20.58 -20.86 2.71
C HIS A 105 20.17 -22.34 2.82
N GLY A 106 19.55 -22.85 1.75
CA GLY A 106 18.85 -24.14 1.79
C GLY A 106 17.72 -24.11 2.85
N GLU A 107 17.71 -25.07 3.74
CA GLU A 107 16.71 -25.19 4.81
C GLU A 107 17.00 -24.30 6.04
N ASN A 108 18.16 -23.65 6.08
CA ASN A 108 18.60 -22.89 7.24
C ASN A 108 18.50 -21.37 7.02
N PRO A 109 18.15 -20.61 8.06
CA PRO A 109 18.16 -19.15 7.98
C PRO A 109 19.61 -18.64 7.87
N ILE A 110 19.80 -17.60 7.02
CA ILE A 110 21.08 -16.89 6.95
C ILE A 110 21.38 -16.30 8.33
N GLY A 111 22.63 -16.48 8.80
CA GLY A 111 23.06 -16.07 10.13
C GLY A 111 22.74 -17.08 11.25
N GLY A 112 22.11 -18.23 10.93
CA GLY A 112 21.86 -19.32 11.87
C GLY A 112 20.65 -19.13 12.79
N GLU A 113 20.08 -17.94 12.87
CA GLU A 113 18.95 -17.61 13.74
C GLU A 113 17.71 -17.21 12.92
N TRP A 114 16.52 -17.62 13.38
CA TRP A 114 15.27 -17.27 12.73
C TRP A 114 14.85 -15.81 12.94
N ASN A 115 15.19 -15.26 14.10
CA ASN A 115 15.00 -13.84 14.43
C ASN A 115 16.07 -13.36 15.41
N TYR A 116 16.21 -12.06 15.52
CA TYR A 116 17.14 -11.38 16.42
C TYR A 116 16.42 -10.52 17.46
N ASP A 117 15.17 -10.82 17.78
CA ASP A 117 14.32 -10.04 18.69
C ASP A 117 14.92 -9.89 20.10
N LYS A 118 15.79 -10.79 20.50
CA LYS A 118 16.55 -10.68 21.76
C LYS A 118 17.39 -9.41 21.82
N GLU A 119 17.89 -8.96 20.67
CA GLU A 119 18.74 -7.77 20.56
C GLU A 119 17.92 -6.48 20.73
N ASN A 120 16.64 -6.49 20.34
CA ASN A 120 15.74 -5.32 20.39
C ASN A 120 15.46 -4.83 21.82
N ARG A 121 15.78 -5.63 22.84
CA ARG A 121 15.55 -5.29 24.27
C ARG A 121 16.81 -4.86 25.01
N LYS A 122 17.93 -4.79 24.33
CA LYS A 122 19.19 -4.32 24.92
C LYS A 122 19.12 -2.82 25.11
N LYS A 123 19.83 -2.31 26.14
CA LYS A 123 20.00 -0.87 26.32
C LYS A 123 20.71 -0.29 25.10
N LEU A 124 20.24 0.89 24.69
CA LEU A 124 20.90 1.65 23.66
C LEU A 124 22.34 1.99 24.12
N PRO A 125 23.35 1.83 23.27
CA PRO A 125 24.70 2.29 23.57
C PRO A 125 24.72 3.78 23.87
N LEU A 126 25.63 4.22 24.76
CA LEU A 126 25.80 5.63 25.09
C LEU A 126 26.25 6.47 23.89
N GLU A 127 27.07 5.86 23.03
CA GLU A 127 27.49 6.43 21.76
C GLU A 127 26.81 5.66 20.62
N ILE A 128 25.89 6.33 19.96
CA ILE A 128 25.21 5.79 18.79
C ILE A 128 25.41 6.73 17.60
N ASN A 129 25.89 6.17 16.53
CA ASN A 129 26.00 6.91 15.27
C ASN A 129 24.65 6.82 14.54
N LEU A 130 23.85 7.86 14.66
CA LEU A 130 22.57 7.93 13.98
C LEU A 130 22.80 8.25 12.51
N PRO A 131 22.12 7.56 11.59
CA PRO A 131 22.16 7.93 10.18
C PRO A 131 21.57 9.34 10.01
N PRO A 132 22.04 10.12 9.02
CA PRO A 132 21.47 11.42 8.72
C PRO A 132 19.99 11.27 8.35
N VAL A 133 19.18 12.23 8.82
CA VAL A 133 17.78 12.31 8.39
C VAL A 133 17.75 12.66 6.92
N TYR A 134 17.21 11.76 6.11
CA TYR A 134 17.02 12.03 4.69
C TYR A 134 15.88 13.05 4.51
N LYS A 135 16.18 14.15 3.84
CA LYS A 135 15.20 15.15 3.42
C LYS A 135 15.22 15.20 1.89
N LYS A 136 14.06 15.22 1.29
CA LYS A 136 13.89 15.40 -0.15
C LYS A 136 13.39 16.82 -0.40
N ASP A 137 13.88 17.44 -1.44
CA ASP A 137 13.29 18.70 -1.92
C ASP A 137 11.85 18.44 -2.39
N ILE A 138 10.98 19.33 -1.97
CA ILE A 138 9.55 19.23 -2.26
C ILE A 138 9.32 19.79 -3.67
N ASP A 139 8.68 19.01 -4.54
CA ASP A 139 8.33 19.43 -5.88
C ASP A 139 7.00 20.21 -5.92
N ASN A 140 6.68 20.78 -7.07
CA ASN A 140 5.51 21.61 -7.28
C ASN A 140 4.20 20.86 -6.98
N ILE A 141 4.11 19.57 -7.37
CA ILE A 141 2.92 18.74 -7.10
C ILE A 141 2.69 18.58 -5.60
N THR A 142 3.77 18.38 -4.86
CA THR A 142 3.70 18.27 -3.40
C THR A 142 3.29 19.59 -2.76
N HIS A 143 3.83 20.72 -3.23
CA HIS A 143 3.41 22.06 -2.76
C HIS A 143 1.93 22.29 -3.01
N GLU A 144 1.42 22.04 -4.22
CA GLU A 144 -0.01 22.16 -4.52
C GLU A 144 -0.90 21.33 -3.58
N VAL A 145 -0.46 20.10 -3.26
CA VAL A 145 -1.21 19.23 -2.32
C VAL A 145 -1.13 19.77 -0.90
N MET A 146 0.01 20.30 -0.46
CA MET A 146 0.14 20.91 0.86
C MET A 146 -0.79 22.12 1.00
N ASP A 147 -0.81 23.02 0.03
CA ASP A 147 -1.70 24.19 0.01
C ASP A 147 -3.17 23.78 0.05
N MET A 148 -3.53 22.76 -0.72
CA MET A 148 -4.87 22.20 -0.75
C MET A 148 -5.27 21.60 0.61
N VAL A 149 -4.39 20.83 1.25
CA VAL A 149 -4.65 20.22 2.56
C VAL A 149 -4.81 21.30 3.63
N GLU A 150 -3.98 22.32 3.63
CA GLU A 150 -4.08 23.44 4.58
C GLU A 150 -5.38 24.20 4.41
N ALA A 151 -5.79 24.46 3.16
CA ALA A 151 -7.05 25.15 2.87
C ALA A 151 -8.30 24.35 3.29
N ILE A 152 -8.28 23.02 3.12
CA ILE A 152 -9.44 22.15 3.42
C ILE A 152 -9.48 21.77 4.90
N TYR A 153 -8.31 21.58 5.55
CA TYR A 153 -8.19 21.07 6.92
C TYR A 153 -7.39 22.00 7.84
N PRO A 154 -7.71 23.30 7.94
CA PRO A 154 -6.89 24.29 8.65
C PRO A 154 -6.81 24.05 10.17
N ASN A 155 -7.73 23.27 10.73
CA ASN A 155 -7.83 23.00 12.15
C ASN A 155 -7.33 21.60 12.56
N ASN A 156 -6.76 20.83 11.64
CA ASN A 156 -6.22 19.52 11.96
C ASN A 156 -4.90 19.66 12.70
N PHE A 157 -4.60 18.64 13.55
CA PHE A 157 -3.36 18.63 14.30
C PHE A 157 -2.15 18.45 13.39
N GLY A 158 -1.13 19.27 13.60
CA GLY A 158 0.15 19.18 12.89
C GLY A 158 0.50 20.46 12.15
N VAL A 159 1.68 20.44 11.54
CA VAL A 159 2.24 21.55 10.75
C VAL A 159 2.72 20.96 9.44
N ILE A 160 2.11 21.36 8.33
CA ILE A 160 2.37 20.77 7.01
C ILE A 160 3.66 21.31 6.37
N GLU A 161 4.09 22.52 6.72
CA GLU A 161 5.27 23.18 6.13
C GLU A 161 6.58 22.42 6.41
N THR A 162 6.59 21.58 7.45
CA THR A 162 7.74 20.73 7.77
C THR A 162 7.72 19.38 7.08
N PHE A 163 6.74 19.12 6.24
CA PHE A 163 6.60 17.87 5.50
C PHE A 163 7.73 17.75 4.47
N ALA A 164 8.64 16.80 4.69
CA ALA A 164 9.80 16.57 3.83
C ALA A 164 10.14 15.07 3.73
N PHE A 165 9.11 14.21 3.77
CA PHE A 165 9.29 12.78 3.67
C PHE A 165 9.37 12.31 2.22
N LEU A 166 9.98 11.13 2.02
CA LEU A 166 10.01 10.45 0.74
C LEU A 166 8.57 10.22 0.24
N LEU A 167 8.26 10.84 -0.88
CA LEU A 167 7.12 10.51 -1.70
C LEU A 167 7.62 9.50 -2.73
N GLY A 168 7.48 8.22 -2.44
CA GLY A 168 7.79 7.13 -3.36
C GLY A 168 6.75 6.97 -4.41
#